data_4e704dc5603f7430a3eafef7bcba9979
#
_entry.id   4e704dc5603f7430a3eafef7bcba9979
#
_cell.length_a   1.000
_cell.length_b   1.000
_cell.length_c   1.000
_cell.angle_alpha   90.00
_cell.angle_beta   90.00
_cell.angle_gamma   90.00
#
_symmetry.space_group_name_H-M   'P 1'
#
loop_
_entity.id
_entity.type
_entity.pdbx_description
1 polymer ?
#
loop_
_entity_poly.entity_id
_entity_poly.type
_entity_poly.pdbx_seq_one_letter_code
_entity_poly.pdbx_strand_id
1 'polypeptide(L)'
;MVVLFSGDSGFYSGAASMYRALQEEISAGRLQASVRILSGISSVAYLAACIGESYQDAAVYSMHGKELLNLAERIRNSEKTFLLMSGVSDVQRLGEILDREGLESCRIYAGYQLS
;
A
#
# COMPACT_ATOMS: atom_id res chain seq x y z
N MET A 1 1.49 23.99 -11.72
CA MET A 1 0.82 22.69 -11.96
C MET A 1 0.75 21.90 -10.66
N VAL A 2 -0.34 21.24 -10.40
CA VAL A 2 -0.51 20.35 -9.25
C VAL A 2 -0.83 18.95 -9.78
N VAL A 3 -0.13 17.93 -9.28
CA VAL A 3 -0.43 16.54 -9.59
C VAL A 3 -0.83 15.84 -8.30
N LEU A 4 -1.96 15.14 -8.34
CA LEU A 4 -2.54 14.46 -7.19
C LEU A 4 -2.28 12.96 -7.27
N PHE A 5 -1.76 12.41 -6.18
CA PHE A 5 -1.68 10.98 -5.92
C PHE A 5 -2.50 10.66 -4.67
N SER A 6 -3.11 9.48 -4.62
CA SER A 6 -3.85 9.09 -3.43
C SER A 6 -2.91 8.64 -2.30
N GLY A 7 -3.28 8.99 -1.08
CA GLY A 7 -2.61 8.54 0.13
C GLY A 7 -1.28 9.21 0.45
N ASP A 8 -0.42 8.49 1.13
CA ASP A 8 0.90 8.94 1.53
C ASP A 8 1.89 8.86 0.36
N SER A 9 2.54 9.97 0.06
CA SER A 9 3.50 10.08 -1.04
C SER A 9 4.74 9.18 -0.90
N GLY A 10 5.08 8.77 0.31
CA GLY A 10 6.20 7.87 0.60
C GLY A 10 5.84 6.39 0.70
N PHE A 11 4.54 6.04 0.56
CA PHE A 11 4.06 4.70 0.85
C PHE A 11 3.28 4.11 -0.35
N TYR A 12 3.95 3.25 -1.13
CA TYR A 12 3.41 2.62 -2.34
C TYR A 12 2.76 3.61 -3.33
N SER A 13 3.28 4.83 -3.41
CA SER A 13 2.76 5.90 -4.25
C SER A 13 3.62 6.11 -5.49
N GLY A 14 3.00 6.47 -6.61
CA GLY A 14 3.68 6.92 -7.82
C GLY A 14 4.41 8.27 -7.67
N ALA A 15 4.16 8.99 -6.59
CA ALA A 15 4.75 10.31 -6.34
C ALA A 15 6.28 10.28 -6.28
N ALA A 16 6.87 9.25 -5.65
CA ALA A 16 8.32 9.12 -5.55
C ALA A 16 9.01 8.91 -6.91
N SER A 17 8.38 8.13 -7.81
CA SER A 17 8.90 7.90 -9.16
C SER A 17 8.80 9.16 -10.00
N MET A 18 7.68 9.86 -9.92
CA MET A 18 7.50 11.14 -10.61
C MET A 18 8.48 12.21 -10.11
N TYR A 19 8.68 12.29 -8.80
CA TYR A 19 9.64 13.23 -8.21
C TYR A 19 11.05 13.00 -8.75
N ARG A 20 11.51 11.74 -8.79
CA ARG A 20 12.84 11.40 -9.35
C ARG A 20 12.96 11.79 -10.81
N ALA A 21 11.96 11.47 -11.63
CA ALA A 21 11.96 11.85 -13.04
C ALA A 21 12.04 13.37 -13.23
N LEU A 22 11.29 14.15 -12.46
CA LEU A 22 11.33 15.60 -12.49
C LEU A 22 12.70 16.16 -12.04
N GLN A 23 13.30 15.58 -11.00
CA GLN A 23 14.64 15.98 -10.54
C GLN A 23 15.72 15.69 -11.59
N GLU A 24 15.62 14.59 -12.31
CA GLU A 24 16.52 14.28 -13.44
C GLU A 24 16.42 15.33 -14.55
N GLU A 25 15.20 15.73 -14.91
CA GLU A 25 14.98 16.77 -15.94
C GLU A 25 15.49 18.15 -15.49
N ILE A 26 15.31 18.50 -14.23
CA ILE A 26 15.81 19.74 -13.62
C ILE A 26 17.34 19.73 -13.59
N SER A 27 17.96 18.65 -13.14
CA SER A 27 19.42 18.50 -13.05
C SER A 27 20.08 18.52 -14.43
N ALA A 28 19.42 18.01 -15.45
CA ALA A 28 19.90 18.02 -16.85
C ALA A 28 19.69 19.39 -17.53
N GLY A 29 19.07 20.35 -16.88
CA GLY A 29 18.78 21.67 -17.44
C GLY A 29 17.64 21.70 -18.45
N ARG A 30 16.88 20.59 -18.60
CA ARG A 30 15.74 20.50 -19.54
C ARG A 30 14.44 21.09 -18.94
N LEU A 31 14.36 21.20 -17.63
CA LEU A 31 13.22 21.75 -16.93
C LEU A 31 13.68 22.79 -15.90
N GLN A 32 13.12 24.00 -15.96
CA GLN A 32 13.28 25.01 -14.94
C GLN A 32 12.03 25.04 -14.04
N ALA A 33 12.09 24.36 -12.92
CA ALA A 33 10.99 24.30 -11.96
C ALA A 33 11.50 23.94 -10.56
N SER A 34 10.72 24.28 -9.56
CA SER A 34 10.87 23.73 -8.20
C SER A 34 9.73 22.74 -7.94
N VAL A 35 10.06 21.62 -7.30
CA VAL A 35 9.09 20.58 -6.99
C VAL A 35 9.00 20.42 -5.48
N ARG A 36 7.77 20.39 -4.97
CA ARG A 36 7.49 20.16 -3.56
C ARG A 36 6.47 19.04 -3.42
N ILE A 37 6.77 18.06 -2.57
CA ILE A 37 5.86 16.98 -2.22
C ILE A 37 5.14 17.33 -0.92
N LEU A 38 3.83 17.16 -0.93
CA LEU A 38 2.99 17.20 0.26
C LEU A 38 2.44 15.81 0.50
N SER A 39 2.69 15.25 1.66
CA SER A 39 2.22 13.91 2.00
C SER A 39 0.75 13.94 2.42
N GLY A 40 0.00 12.91 1.99
CA GLY A 40 -1.31 12.58 2.52
C GLY A 40 -1.24 11.47 3.57
N ILE A 41 -2.40 11.06 4.08
CA ILE A 41 -2.53 9.94 5.02
C ILE A 41 -2.60 8.64 4.23
N SER A 42 -1.82 7.62 4.62
CA SER A 42 -1.87 6.32 3.99
C SER A 42 -3.19 5.60 4.30
N SER A 43 -3.66 4.76 3.37
CA SER A 43 -4.84 3.92 3.59
C SER A 43 -4.68 2.95 4.76
N VAL A 44 -3.46 2.50 5.03
CA VAL A 44 -3.13 1.67 6.20
C VAL A 44 -3.37 2.43 7.49
N ALA A 45 -2.84 3.64 7.61
CA ALA A 45 -3.04 4.47 8.80
C ALA A 45 -4.51 4.81 9.01
N TYR A 46 -5.23 5.12 7.93
CA TYR A 46 -6.65 5.42 7.99
C TYR A 46 -7.48 4.20 8.44
N LEU A 47 -7.25 3.02 7.84
CA LEU A 47 -7.96 1.80 8.23
C LEU A 47 -7.66 1.42 9.68
N ALA A 48 -6.40 1.48 10.10
CA ALA A 48 -6.00 1.20 11.47
C ALA A 48 -6.75 2.08 12.48
N ALA A 49 -6.86 3.38 12.19
CA ALA A 49 -7.63 4.30 13.01
C ALA A 49 -9.13 3.94 13.06
N CYS A 50 -9.72 3.56 11.93
CA CYS A 50 -11.14 3.17 11.85
C CYS A 50 -11.46 1.92 12.68
N ILE A 51 -10.54 0.96 12.75
CA ILE A 51 -10.73 -0.28 13.52
C ILE A 51 -10.15 -0.23 14.94
N GLY A 52 -9.56 0.92 15.32
CA GLY A 52 -8.98 1.12 16.64
C GLY A 52 -7.72 0.32 16.92
N GLU A 53 -6.93 0.02 15.87
CA GLU A 53 -5.73 -0.79 15.97
C GLU A 53 -4.46 0.02 15.68
N SER A 54 -3.37 -0.36 16.34
CA SER A 54 -2.03 0.15 16.00
C SER A 54 -1.47 -0.58 14.78
N TYR A 55 -0.70 0.09 13.95
CA TYR A 55 -0.02 -0.51 12.79
C TYR A 55 1.51 -0.48 12.88
N GLN A 56 2.08 0.08 13.95
CA GLN A 56 3.53 0.23 14.08
C GLN A 56 4.29 -1.10 14.08
N ASP A 57 3.68 -2.16 14.61
CA ASP A 57 4.26 -3.52 14.66
C ASP A 57 3.63 -4.45 13.61
N ALA A 58 2.91 -3.91 12.65
CA ALA A 58 2.24 -4.68 11.62
C ALA A 58 3.15 -4.93 10.41
N ALA A 59 2.99 -6.09 9.80
CA ALA A 59 3.54 -6.33 8.47
C ALA A 59 2.65 -5.66 7.41
N VAL A 60 3.26 -5.03 6.42
CA VAL A 60 2.54 -4.36 5.33
C VAL A 60 3.07 -4.83 4.00
N TYR A 61 2.18 -5.33 3.15
CA TYR A 61 2.51 -5.82 1.81
C TYR A 61 1.56 -5.24 0.76
N SER A 62 2.04 -5.15 -0.46
CA SER A 62 1.21 -4.77 -1.62
C SER A 62 1.04 -5.96 -2.55
N MET A 63 -0.21 -6.25 -2.91
CA MET A 63 -0.56 -7.26 -3.91
C MET A 63 -0.72 -6.68 -5.32
N HIS A 64 -0.48 -5.38 -5.52
CA HIS A 64 -0.64 -4.72 -6.81
C HIS A 64 0.19 -5.38 -7.91
N GLY A 65 -0.44 -6.20 -8.74
CA GLY A 65 0.14 -6.80 -9.93
C GLY A 65 1.35 -7.70 -9.71
N LYS A 66 1.64 -8.08 -8.47
CA LYS A 66 2.74 -8.98 -8.10
C LYS A 66 2.21 -10.12 -7.27
N GLU A 67 2.63 -11.31 -7.62
CA GLU A 67 2.42 -12.47 -6.76
C GLU A 67 3.34 -12.36 -5.54
N LEU A 68 2.74 -12.27 -4.35
CA LEU A 68 3.49 -12.32 -3.11
C LEU A 68 3.85 -13.78 -2.81
N LEU A 69 5.11 -14.11 -3.00
CA LEU A 69 5.64 -15.42 -2.61
C LEU A 69 5.51 -15.59 -1.09
N ASN A 70 5.04 -16.76 -0.67
CA ASN A 70 4.91 -17.14 0.75
C ASN A 70 4.00 -16.22 1.58
N LEU A 71 2.91 -15.71 1.00
CA LEU A 71 1.99 -14.81 1.70
C LEU A 71 1.41 -15.46 2.98
N ALA A 72 1.03 -16.74 2.92
CA ALA A 72 0.51 -17.46 4.07
C ALA A 72 1.51 -17.54 5.23
N GLU A 73 2.77 -17.81 4.94
CA GLU A 73 3.85 -17.82 5.92
C GLU A 73 4.07 -16.43 6.53
N ARG A 74 4.04 -15.39 5.71
CA ARG A 74 4.15 -14.01 6.17
C ARG A 74 3.01 -13.63 7.11
N ILE A 75 1.79 -14.05 6.80
CA ILE A 75 0.62 -13.85 7.66
C ILE A 75 0.77 -14.60 9.00
N ARG A 76 1.22 -15.86 8.97
CA ARG A 76 1.45 -16.64 10.20
C ARG A 76 2.51 -16.04 11.11
N ASN A 77 3.52 -15.41 10.54
CA ASN A 77 4.66 -14.83 11.28
C ASN A 77 4.37 -13.42 11.82
N SER A 78 3.18 -12.88 11.60
CA SER A 78 2.79 -11.53 12.02
C SER A 78 1.47 -11.58 12.78
N GLU A 79 1.39 -10.85 13.89
CA GLU A 79 0.10 -10.70 14.61
C GLU A 79 -0.92 -9.93 13.78
N LYS A 80 -0.44 -8.95 13.02
CA LYS A 80 -1.26 -8.09 12.14
C LYS A 80 -0.57 -7.95 10.79
N THR A 81 -1.36 -8.10 9.73
CA THR A 81 -0.89 -7.91 8.36
C THR A 81 -1.85 -7.01 7.61
N PHE A 82 -1.33 -5.94 7.04
CA PHE A 82 -2.07 -5.07 6.11
C PHE A 82 -1.70 -5.42 4.68
N LEU A 83 -2.71 -5.63 3.86
CA LEU A 83 -2.56 -5.94 2.45
C LEU A 83 -3.19 -4.84 1.60
N LEU A 84 -2.39 -4.19 0.76
CA LEU A 84 -2.89 -3.26 -0.25
C LEU A 84 -3.26 -4.05 -1.50
N MET A 85 -4.49 -3.91 -1.93
CA MET A 85 -5.07 -4.64 -3.05
C MET A 85 -5.51 -3.70 -4.16
N SER A 86 -5.47 -4.18 -5.39
CA SER A 86 -5.87 -3.40 -6.57
C SER A 86 -7.29 -3.68 -7.05
N GLY A 87 -7.92 -4.75 -6.61
CA GLY A 87 -9.26 -5.11 -7.05
C GLY A 87 -9.75 -6.47 -6.60
N VAL A 88 -10.88 -6.88 -7.18
CA VAL A 88 -11.59 -8.12 -6.83
C VAL A 88 -10.71 -9.36 -7.02
N SER A 89 -9.87 -9.41 -8.05
CA SER A 89 -8.98 -10.54 -8.29
C SER A 89 -7.97 -10.78 -7.15
N ASP A 90 -7.48 -9.72 -6.54
CA ASP A 90 -6.58 -9.84 -5.38
C ASP A 90 -7.32 -10.38 -4.16
N VAL A 91 -8.57 -9.95 -3.95
CA VAL A 91 -9.42 -10.44 -2.85
C VAL A 91 -9.71 -11.94 -3.02
N GLN A 92 -10.07 -12.37 -4.24
CA GLN A 92 -10.31 -13.78 -4.55
C GLN A 92 -9.06 -14.62 -4.32
N ARG A 93 -7.91 -14.17 -4.79
CA ARG A 93 -6.62 -14.83 -4.58
C ARG A 93 -6.27 -14.95 -3.10
N LEU A 94 -6.50 -13.91 -2.31
CA LEU A 94 -6.30 -13.97 -0.86
C LEU A 94 -7.23 -15.03 -0.23
N GLY A 95 -8.50 -15.04 -0.58
CA GLY A 95 -9.47 -16.01 -0.09
C GLY A 95 -9.03 -17.45 -0.37
N GLU A 96 -8.59 -17.75 -1.59
CA GLU A 96 -8.06 -19.05 -1.98
C GLU A 96 -6.81 -19.46 -1.18
N ILE A 97 -5.90 -18.52 -0.93
CA ILE A 97 -4.71 -18.76 -0.11
C ILE A 97 -5.08 -19.05 1.34
N LEU A 98 -5.97 -18.28 1.92
CA LEU A 98 -6.40 -18.48 3.32
C LEU A 98 -7.08 -19.83 3.52
N ASP A 99 -7.96 -20.20 2.59
CA ASP A 99 -8.66 -21.51 2.60
C ASP A 99 -7.67 -22.67 2.45
N ARG A 100 -6.83 -22.64 1.42
CA ARG A 100 -5.85 -23.70 1.14
C ARG A 100 -4.85 -23.90 2.27
N GLU A 101 -4.46 -22.83 2.94
CA GLU A 101 -3.41 -22.85 3.96
C GLU A 101 -3.95 -22.95 5.40
N GLY A 102 -5.27 -23.17 5.57
CA GLY A 102 -5.89 -23.36 6.88
C GLY A 102 -5.89 -22.12 7.76
N LEU A 103 -6.02 -20.95 7.15
CA LEU A 103 -6.03 -19.64 7.83
C LEU A 103 -7.43 -19.02 7.94
N GLU A 104 -8.49 -19.81 7.81
CA GLU A 104 -9.89 -19.35 7.81
C GLU A 104 -10.31 -18.72 9.16
N SER A 105 -9.60 -19.04 10.25
CA SER A 105 -9.85 -18.47 11.56
C SER A 105 -9.30 -17.05 11.75
N CYS A 106 -8.54 -16.53 10.78
CA CYS A 106 -8.05 -15.17 10.83
C CYS A 106 -9.20 -14.17 10.82
N ARG A 107 -9.13 -13.16 11.68
CA ARG A 107 -10.04 -12.02 11.63
C ARG A 107 -9.64 -11.10 10.50
N ILE A 108 -10.57 -10.75 9.62
CA ILE A 108 -10.33 -9.92 8.45
C ILE A 108 -11.17 -8.64 8.55
N TYR A 109 -10.53 -7.52 8.31
CA TYR A 109 -11.16 -6.22 8.11
C TYR A 109 -10.90 -5.76 6.69
N ALA A 110 -11.94 -5.34 5.99
CA ALA A 110 -11.83 -4.82 4.63
C ALA A 110 -12.18 -3.32 4.61
N GLY A 111 -11.31 -2.53 4.02
CA GLY A 111 -11.54 -1.12 3.76
C GLY A 111 -11.59 -0.84 2.26
N TYR A 112 -12.55 -0.02 1.84
CA TYR A 112 -12.74 0.38 0.46
C TYR A 112 -12.90 1.90 0.39
N GLN A 113 -12.24 2.53 -0.58
CA GLN A 113 -12.25 4.00 -0.76
C GLN A 113 -11.90 4.76 0.53
N LEU A 114 -10.79 4.39 1.15
CA LEU A 114 -10.34 4.93 2.44
C LEU A 114 -9.68 6.33 2.35
N SER A 115 -9.69 6.95 1.22
CA SER A 115 -9.10 8.28 1.03
C SER A 115 -10.11 9.28 0.50
#